data_eb7e06a3479e4a962d9330d975ede660
#
_entry.id   eb7e06a3479e4a962d9330d975ede660
#
_cell.length_a   1.000
_cell.length_b   1.000
_cell.length_c   1.000
_cell.angle_alpha   90.00
_cell.angle_beta   90.00
_cell.angle_gamma   90.00
#
_symmetry.space_group_name_H-M   'P 1'
#
loop_
_entity.id
_entity.type
_entity.pdbx_description
1 polymer ?
#
loop_
_entity_poly.entity_id
_entity_poly.type
_entity_poly.pdbx_seq_one_letter_code
_entity_poly.pdbx_strand_id
1 'polypeptide(L)'
;MKRLSTKVILIATVLVFMSSCAPPQPTKIVPAEFKTGQDYYHKVCANCHGADALGKQTRAPGLIDPEYLSENFSDEEMYKQIIEGSDKMRPQRNKLSDPEVAEIIKYIRYSQKAADLVVGEDESDEDEDQ
;
A
#
# COMPACT_ATOMS: atom_id res chain seq x y z
N MET A 1 -14.60 48.13 -24.43
CA MET A 1 -14.32 47.29 -23.28
C MET A 1 -15.13 46.00 -23.40
N LYS A 2 -14.49 44.91 -23.76
CA LYS A 2 -15.16 43.61 -24.00
C LYS A 2 -15.49 43.02 -22.64
N ARG A 3 -16.80 42.83 -22.37
CA ARG A 3 -17.27 42.07 -21.23
C ARG A 3 -16.86 40.61 -21.41
N LEU A 4 -15.71 40.24 -20.85
CA LEU A 4 -15.28 38.88 -20.79
C LEU A 4 -16.29 38.15 -19.90
N SER A 5 -17.03 37.24 -20.48
CA SER A 5 -18.26 36.70 -19.93
C SER A 5 -17.99 36.04 -18.59
N THR A 6 -18.71 36.51 -17.57
CA THR A 6 -18.73 35.94 -16.20
C THR A 6 -18.89 34.41 -16.21
N LYS A 7 -19.48 33.85 -17.27
CA LYS A 7 -19.63 32.39 -17.50
C LYS A 7 -18.29 31.68 -17.72
N VAL A 8 -17.31 32.32 -18.37
CA VAL A 8 -15.98 31.73 -18.61
C VAL A 8 -15.18 31.65 -17.31
N ILE A 9 -15.31 32.68 -16.44
CA ILE A 9 -14.65 32.70 -15.15
C ILE A 9 -15.25 31.64 -14.22
N LEU A 10 -16.57 31.45 -14.24
CA LEU A 10 -17.26 30.42 -13.43
C LEU A 10 -16.87 28.99 -13.85
N ILE A 11 -16.68 28.73 -15.13
CA ILE A 11 -16.25 27.42 -15.63
C ILE A 11 -14.79 27.14 -15.25
N ALA A 12 -13.92 28.15 -15.30
CA ALA A 12 -12.53 27.98 -14.90
C ALA A 12 -12.38 27.71 -13.39
N THR A 13 -13.24 28.31 -12.56
CA THR A 13 -13.21 28.09 -11.10
C THR A 13 -13.74 26.71 -10.69
N VAL A 14 -14.70 26.14 -11.41
CA VAL A 14 -15.24 24.80 -11.12
C VAL A 14 -14.23 23.69 -11.45
N LEU A 15 -13.40 23.88 -12.47
CA LEU A 15 -12.35 22.91 -12.87
C LEU A 15 -11.23 22.76 -11.83
N VAL A 16 -11.00 23.77 -10.98
CA VAL A 16 -9.93 23.72 -9.95
C VAL A 16 -10.35 22.91 -8.70
N PHE A 17 -11.65 22.71 -8.46
CA PHE A 17 -12.14 22.01 -7.27
C PHE A 17 -12.33 20.49 -7.42
N MET A 18 -12.06 19.91 -8.59
CA MET A 18 -12.12 18.46 -8.82
C MET A 18 -10.81 17.75 -8.46
N SER A 19 -9.89 18.44 -7.79
CA SER A 19 -8.61 17.87 -7.42
C SER A 19 -8.66 17.40 -5.98
N SER A 20 -8.88 16.09 -5.79
CA SER A 20 -8.23 15.35 -4.73
C SER A 20 -9.11 14.52 -3.79
N CYS A 21 -9.33 13.30 -4.24
CA CYS A 21 -9.35 12.15 -3.33
C CYS A 21 -8.63 10.96 -3.99
N ALA A 22 -7.56 11.23 -4.73
CA ALA A 22 -6.73 10.16 -5.25
C ALA A 22 -5.98 9.48 -4.08
N PRO A 23 -5.92 8.14 -4.06
CA PRO A 23 -5.11 7.45 -3.06
C PRO A 23 -3.63 7.84 -3.20
N PRO A 24 -2.86 7.77 -2.09
CA PRO A 24 -1.43 8.03 -2.13
C PRO A 24 -0.75 7.14 -3.17
N GLN A 25 0.08 7.75 -4.02
CA GLN A 25 0.81 7.02 -5.05
C GLN A 25 2.08 6.40 -4.48
N PRO A 26 2.55 5.27 -5.06
CA PRO A 26 3.82 4.68 -4.66
C PRO A 26 4.97 5.64 -4.95
N THR A 27 5.93 5.72 -4.04
CA THR A 27 7.17 6.49 -4.20
C THR A 27 8.37 5.60 -4.47
N LYS A 28 8.24 4.28 -4.24
CA LYS A 28 9.30 3.29 -4.44
C LYS A 28 9.03 2.45 -5.68
N ILE A 29 10.10 2.15 -6.40
CA ILE A 29 10.07 1.20 -7.51
C ILE A 29 10.30 -0.20 -6.92
N VAL A 30 9.47 -1.16 -7.32
CA VAL A 30 9.58 -2.56 -6.92
C VAL A 30 9.83 -3.43 -8.15
N PRO A 31 10.45 -4.62 -8.00
CA PRO A 31 10.52 -5.62 -9.07
C PRO A 31 9.13 -5.97 -9.64
N ALA A 32 9.09 -6.38 -10.91
CA ALA A 32 7.84 -6.63 -11.63
C ALA A 32 6.89 -7.61 -10.91
N GLU A 33 7.46 -8.60 -10.22
CA GLU A 33 6.73 -9.63 -9.47
C GLU A 33 5.96 -9.10 -8.24
N PHE A 34 6.33 -7.92 -7.72
CA PHE A 34 5.64 -7.27 -6.60
C PHE A 34 4.75 -6.10 -7.03
N LYS A 35 4.79 -5.75 -8.32
CA LYS A 35 4.07 -4.58 -8.84
C LYS A 35 2.56 -4.70 -8.66
N THR A 36 2.00 -5.87 -8.90
CA THR A 36 0.57 -6.14 -8.72
C THR A 36 0.14 -5.90 -7.27
N GLY A 37 0.89 -6.42 -6.32
CA GLY A 37 0.64 -6.21 -4.89
C GLY A 37 0.79 -4.74 -4.48
N GLN A 38 1.80 -4.04 -5.01
CA GLN A 38 1.98 -2.60 -4.81
C GLN A 38 0.77 -1.81 -5.29
N ASP A 39 0.22 -2.13 -6.46
CA ASP A 39 -0.92 -1.42 -7.03
C ASP A 39 -2.19 -1.64 -6.21
N TYR A 40 -2.48 -2.87 -5.79
CA TYR A 40 -3.61 -3.16 -4.89
C TYR A 40 -3.45 -2.50 -3.53
N TYR A 41 -2.25 -2.54 -2.95
CA TYR A 41 -1.96 -1.88 -1.69
C TYR A 41 -2.27 -0.38 -1.76
N HIS A 42 -1.76 0.32 -2.77
CA HIS A 42 -1.97 1.76 -2.91
C HIS A 42 -3.42 2.12 -3.19
N LYS A 43 -4.14 1.25 -3.90
CA LYS A 43 -5.57 1.45 -4.18
C LYS A 43 -6.44 1.33 -2.93
N VAL A 44 -6.14 0.41 -2.01
CA VAL A 44 -7.04 0.03 -0.90
C VAL A 44 -6.47 0.40 0.48
N CYS A 45 -5.20 0.22 0.71
CA CYS A 45 -4.57 0.28 2.03
C CYS A 45 -3.88 1.63 2.32
N ALA A 46 -3.25 2.23 1.32
CA ALA A 46 -2.38 3.39 1.48
C ALA A 46 -3.09 4.64 2.03
N ASN A 47 -4.39 4.78 1.85
CA ASN A 47 -5.14 5.89 2.44
C ASN A 47 -5.04 5.93 3.97
N CYS A 48 -4.95 4.77 4.62
CA CYS A 48 -4.79 4.65 6.05
C CYS A 48 -3.35 4.36 6.47
N HIS A 49 -2.70 3.39 5.83
CA HIS A 49 -1.37 2.91 6.20
C HIS A 49 -0.20 3.68 5.54
N GLY A 50 -0.50 4.69 4.74
CA GLY A 50 0.51 5.50 4.05
C GLY A 50 1.03 4.89 2.76
N ALA A 51 1.68 5.73 1.93
CA ALA A 51 2.39 5.25 0.76
C ALA A 51 3.50 4.29 1.17
N ASP A 52 3.72 3.26 0.36
CA ASP A 52 4.78 2.27 0.56
C ASP A 52 4.78 1.60 1.94
N ALA A 53 3.61 1.54 2.59
CA ALA A 53 3.39 0.94 3.91
C ALA A 53 4.20 1.58 5.07
N LEU A 54 4.68 2.81 4.88
CA LEU A 54 5.50 3.53 5.85
C LEU A 54 4.71 4.21 6.97
N GLY A 55 3.38 4.10 6.93
CA GLY A 55 2.52 4.81 7.87
C GLY A 55 2.20 6.24 7.45
N LYS A 56 1.32 6.83 8.19
CA LYS A 56 0.93 8.24 8.10
C LYS A 56 0.79 8.80 9.52
N GLN A 57 0.56 10.11 9.62
CA GLN A 57 0.12 10.73 10.87
C GLN A 57 -1.38 10.42 11.12
N THR A 58 -1.74 9.14 11.13
CA THR A 58 -3.08 8.62 11.39
C THR A 58 -3.00 7.57 12.49
N ARG A 59 -4.14 6.99 12.89
CA ARG A 59 -4.18 5.90 13.87
C ARG A 59 -3.72 4.54 13.29
N ALA A 60 -3.66 4.42 11.95
CA ALA A 60 -3.20 3.20 11.30
C ALA A 60 -1.67 3.15 11.33
N PRO A 61 -1.07 2.03 11.73
CA PRO A 61 0.38 1.87 11.78
C PRO A 61 1.00 1.81 10.37
N GLY A 62 2.30 2.10 10.29
CA GLY A 62 3.13 1.61 9.20
C GLY A 62 3.28 0.10 9.32
N LEU A 63 3.45 -0.57 8.18
CA LEU A 63 3.61 -2.03 8.16
C LEU A 63 5.08 -2.44 7.91
N ILE A 64 5.94 -1.45 7.70
CA ILE A 64 7.40 -1.61 7.66
C ILE A 64 7.93 -1.35 9.07
N ASP A 65 7.64 -2.28 9.94
CA ASP A 65 7.95 -2.22 11.38
C ASP A 65 8.19 -3.64 11.90
N PRO A 66 9.13 -3.86 12.83
CA PRO A 66 9.39 -5.18 13.42
C PRO A 66 8.17 -5.89 14.00
N GLU A 67 7.19 -5.15 14.51
CA GLU A 67 5.93 -5.70 15.04
C GLU A 67 5.13 -6.49 14.00
N TYR A 68 5.28 -6.14 12.71
CA TYR A 68 4.54 -6.76 11.61
C TYR A 68 5.36 -7.74 10.77
N LEU A 69 6.57 -8.10 11.21
CA LEU A 69 7.36 -9.16 10.56
C LEU A 69 6.69 -10.53 10.71
N SER A 70 7.04 -11.46 9.84
CA SER A 70 6.39 -12.79 9.77
C SER A 70 6.47 -13.60 11.06
N GLU A 71 7.51 -13.42 11.86
CA GLU A 71 7.66 -14.06 13.16
C GLU A 71 6.72 -13.48 14.24
N ASN A 72 6.30 -12.22 14.11
CA ASN A 72 5.42 -11.54 15.06
C ASN A 72 3.98 -11.44 14.57
N PHE A 73 3.78 -11.43 13.26
CA PHE A 73 2.48 -11.30 12.61
C PHE A 73 2.50 -12.08 11.30
N SER A 74 2.07 -13.33 11.34
CA SER A 74 2.11 -14.26 10.22
C SER A 74 1.28 -13.80 9.01
N ASP A 75 1.51 -14.40 7.85
CA ASP A 75 0.74 -14.11 6.64
C ASP A 75 -0.74 -14.46 6.81
N GLU A 76 -1.04 -15.51 7.57
CA GLU A 76 -2.41 -15.92 7.87
C GLU A 76 -3.12 -14.90 8.76
N GLU A 77 -2.45 -14.40 9.79
CA GLU A 77 -2.97 -13.35 10.67
C GLU A 77 -3.18 -12.05 9.90
N MET A 78 -2.23 -11.69 9.02
CA MET A 78 -2.35 -10.51 8.15
C MET A 78 -3.53 -10.67 7.18
N TYR A 79 -3.67 -11.83 6.55
CA TYR A 79 -4.82 -12.14 5.69
C TYR A 79 -6.14 -11.98 6.46
N LYS A 80 -6.24 -12.61 7.62
CA LYS A 80 -7.44 -12.55 8.47
C LYS A 80 -7.76 -11.11 8.86
N GLN A 81 -6.76 -10.34 9.28
CA GLN A 81 -6.92 -8.94 9.63
C GLN A 81 -7.44 -8.09 8.47
N ILE A 82 -6.95 -8.34 7.25
CA ILE A 82 -7.41 -7.63 6.05
C ILE A 82 -8.86 -7.96 5.73
N ILE A 83 -9.22 -9.23 5.81
CA ILE A 83 -10.54 -9.73 5.38
C ILE A 83 -11.62 -9.45 6.43
N GLU A 84 -11.35 -9.72 7.69
CA GLU A 84 -12.31 -9.60 8.78
C GLU A 84 -12.27 -8.24 9.47
N GLY A 85 -11.12 -7.55 9.39
CA GLY A 85 -10.91 -6.30 10.11
C GLY A 85 -10.70 -6.47 11.60
N SER A 86 -10.82 -5.39 12.33
CA SER A 86 -10.76 -5.32 13.80
C SER A 86 -11.52 -4.09 14.30
N ASP A 87 -11.51 -3.84 15.59
CA ASP A 87 -12.09 -2.63 16.21
C ASP A 87 -11.54 -1.32 15.61
N LYS A 88 -10.33 -1.37 15.05
CA LYS A 88 -9.62 -0.20 14.50
C LYS A 88 -9.52 -0.21 12.98
N MET A 89 -9.69 -1.36 12.33
CA MET A 89 -9.55 -1.54 10.90
C MET A 89 -10.84 -2.14 10.31
N ARG A 90 -11.40 -1.48 9.30
CA ARG A 90 -12.58 -2.00 8.60
C ARG A 90 -12.23 -3.22 7.76
N PRO A 91 -13.12 -4.23 7.68
CA PRO A 91 -12.92 -5.38 6.80
C PRO A 91 -12.85 -4.94 5.33
N GLN A 92 -11.97 -5.58 4.56
CA GLN A 92 -11.76 -5.27 3.14
C GLN A 92 -12.34 -6.33 2.18
N ARG A 93 -13.06 -7.33 2.69
CA ARG A 93 -13.68 -8.41 1.90
C ARG A 93 -14.46 -7.92 0.68
N ASN A 94 -15.14 -6.80 0.79
CA ASN A 94 -15.95 -6.25 -0.30
C ASN A 94 -15.11 -5.56 -1.39
N LYS A 95 -13.80 -5.36 -1.18
CA LYS A 95 -12.92 -4.65 -2.09
C LYS A 95 -11.82 -5.53 -2.67
N LEU A 96 -11.52 -6.66 -2.02
CA LEU A 96 -10.40 -7.53 -2.34
C LEU A 96 -10.85 -8.98 -2.38
N SER A 97 -10.44 -9.68 -3.42
CA SER A 97 -10.48 -11.14 -3.51
C SER A 97 -9.27 -11.76 -2.82
N ASP A 98 -9.33 -13.07 -2.54
CA ASP A 98 -8.25 -13.78 -1.87
C ASP A 98 -6.91 -13.70 -2.62
N PRO A 99 -6.86 -13.86 -3.97
CA PRO A 99 -5.61 -13.65 -4.72
C PRO A 99 -5.04 -12.23 -4.60
N GLU A 100 -5.89 -11.21 -4.59
CA GLU A 100 -5.45 -9.83 -4.43
C GLU A 100 -4.86 -9.56 -3.05
N VAL A 101 -5.45 -10.15 -2.01
CA VAL A 101 -4.88 -10.10 -0.65
C VAL A 101 -3.53 -10.79 -0.58
N ALA A 102 -3.37 -11.96 -1.21
CA ALA A 102 -2.09 -12.66 -1.28
C ALA A 102 -1.00 -11.80 -1.95
N GLU A 103 -1.32 -11.12 -3.05
CA GLU A 103 -0.38 -10.20 -3.71
C GLU A 103 -0.01 -9.00 -2.82
N ILE A 104 -0.96 -8.45 -2.07
CA ILE A 104 -0.68 -7.37 -1.10
C ILE A 104 0.26 -7.86 -0.01
N ILE A 105 0.04 -9.02 0.57
CA ILE A 105 0.90 -9.61 1.61
C ILE A 105 2.32 -9.81 1.06
N LYS A 106 2.45 -10.40 -0.12
CA LYS A 106 3.72 -10.60 -0.82
C LYS A 106 4.47 -9.26 -1.00
N TYR A 107 3.78 -8.20 -1.41
CA TYR A 107 4.36 -6.86 -1.53
C TYR A 107 4.82 -6.30 -0.17
N ILE A 108 4.03 -6.46 0.89
CA ILE A 108 4.40 -6.00 2.23
C ILE A 108 5.66 -6.73 2.72
N ARG A 109 5.74 -8.05 2.56
CA ARG A 109 6.91 -8.86 2.93
C ARG A 109 8.16 -8.44 2.17
N TYR A 110 8.04 -8.25 0.85
CA TYR A 110 9.13 -7.69 0.05
C TYR A 110 9.58 -6.33 0.60
N SER A 111 8.65 -5.44 0.92
CA SER A 111 8.97 -4.10 1.42
C SER A 111 9.65 -4.13 2.79
N GLN A 112 9.28 -5.05 3.66
CA GLN A 112 9.94 -5.30 4.96
C GLN A 112 11.38 -5.78 4.75
N LYS A 113 11.60 -6.74 3.85
CA LYS A 113 12.94 -7.22 3.49
C LYS A 113 13.79 -6.11 2.85
N ALA A 114 13.24 -5.36 1.92
CA ALA A 114 13.93 -4.24 1.27
C ALA A 114 14.26 -3.07 2.21
N ALA A 115 13.65 -3.03 3.40
CA ALA A 115 13.95 -2.08 4.46
C ALA A 115 14.97 -2.61 5.49
N ASP A 116 15.62 -3.73 5.19
CA ASP A 116 16.58 -4.42 6.07
C ASP A 116 16.03 -4.81 7.45
N LEU A 117 14.72 -5.01 7.55
CA LEU A 117 14.08 -5.45 8.80
C LEU A 117 14.16 -6.97 9.00
N VAL A 118 14.29 -7.74 7.92
CA VAL A 118 14.43 -9.19 7.96
C VAL A 118 15.90 -9.53 7.96
N VAL A 119 16.42 -9.97 9.10
CA VAL A 119 17.81 -10.39 9.26
C VAL A 119 17.95 -11.85 8.82
N GLY A 120 18.60 -12.07 7.68
CA GLY A 120 19.30 -13.31 7.37
C GLY A 120 18.47 -14.53 6.95
N GLU A 121 18.09 -14.59 5.66
CA GLU A 121 17.83 -15.85 4.95
C GLU A 121 18.38 -15.84 3.50
N ASP A 122 19.41 -15.09 3.22
CA ASP A 122 20.03 -15.06 1.88
C ASP A 122 21.55 -15.32 1.94
N GLU A 123 21.96 -16.48 2.50
CA GLU A 123 23.29 -17.03 2.26
C GLU A 123 23.25 -18.56 2.32
N SER A 124 22.58 -19.17 1.35
CA SER A 124 22.85 -20.55 1.00
C SER A 124 22.16 -20.89 -0.30
N ASP A 125 22.81 -20.62 -1.43
CA ASP A 125 22.68 -21.39 -2.67
C ASP A 125 23.50 -20.74 -3.80
N GLU A 126 24.80 -20.57 -3.58
CA GLU A 126 25.77 -20.53 -4.68
C GLU A 126 27.10 -21.07 -4.14
N ASP A 127 27.32 -22.34 -4.38
CA ASP A 127 28.60 -22.91 -4.70
C ASP A 127 28.59 -24.43 -4.50
N GLU A 128 28.27 -25.15 -5.55
CA GLU A 128 28.92 -26.42 -5.86
C GLU A 128 28.57 -26.85 -7.27
N ASP A 129 29.40 -26.41 -8.21
CA ASP A 129 29.70 -27.18 -9.39
C ASP A 129 31.21 -27.05 -9.71
N GLN A 130 31.94 -28.07 -9.31
CA GLN A 130 33.24 -28.43 -9.88
C GLN A 130 33.19 -29.83 -10.43
#